data_9469df4317e8294e7246b8a56a842d36
#
_entry.id   9469df4317e8294e7246b8a56a842d36
#
_cell.length_a   1.000
_cell.length_b   1.000
_cell.length_c   1.000
_cell.angle_alpha   90.00
_cell.angle_beta   90.00
_cell.angle_gamma   90.00
#
_symmetry.space_group_name_H-M   'P 1'
#
loop_
_entity.id
_entity.type
_entity.pdbx_description
1 polymer ?
#
loop_
_entity_poly.entity_id
_entity_poly.type
_entity_poly.pdbx_seq_one_letter_code
_entity_poly.pdbx_strand_id
1 'polypeptide(L)'
;MNTRRRFLRQSVAAAAGSLGLSALAQQLKPQGENISYGLVTYMWGAEWDIPTIIKNLTGLGIGGVELRVDHAHKVSPALSPEERVKVRDQFTEGGIEIVGMGTNCMFDAIDPAKVKENIELAKQFIKLSHDIGGSGVKVKPDKLHEKEGVPKEKTLEQIGKALAELGDYAIGFGQEIRLEVHGQVTNLADVRKVMEVADADNVRVCWNSNPADLEGEGLEKNFALVKDYLGRTTHVRKLDDPKYPFATLAKLLVEADYDGWVLCEAADKVEDKVKALGEQKAMWDKFVKEARAK
;
A
#
# COMPACT_ATOMS: atom_id res chain seq x y z
N MET A 1 -23.72 9.87 -3.23
CA MET A 1 -24.16 11.24 -2.96
C MET A 1 -23.04 12.05 -2.34
N ASN A 2 -22.52 12.98 -3.06
CA ASN A 2 -21.15 13.53 -3.01
C ASN A 2 -21.00 14.80 -2.16
N THR A 3 -21.27 14.80 -0.86
CA THR A 3 -21.20 16.05 -0.08
C THR A 3 -20.02 16.12 0.92
N ARG A 4 -19.41 15.00 1.31
CA ARG A 4 -18.28 14.97 2.26
C ARG A 4 -16.89 15.15 1.60
N ARG A 5 -16.71 14.72 0.37
CA ARG A 5 -15.44 14.88 -0.37
C ARG A 5 -15.07 16.33 -0.69
N ARG A 6 -16.01 17.26 -0.59
CA ARG A 6 -15.78 18.69 -0.91
C ARG A 6 -15.29 19.53 0.27
N PHE A 7 -15.44 19.03 1.51
CA PHE A 7 -15.16 19.83 2.71
C PHE A 7 -13.67 19.92 3.07
N LEU A 8 -12.87 18.89 2.81
CA LEU A 8 -11.44 18.88 3.15
C LEU A 8 -10.53 19.62 2.15
N ARG A 9 -11.05 19.97 0.96
CA ARG A 9 -10.30 20.78 -0.03
C ARG A 9 -10.51 22.30 0.11
N GLN A 10 -11.41 22.76 0.95
CA GLN A 10 -11.76 24.20 1.07
C GLN A 10 -11.31 24.89 2.36
N SER A 11 -10.65 24.20 3.29
CA SER A 11 -10.29 24.79 4.58
C SER A 11 -8.90 25.45 4.65
N VAL A 12 -8.19 25.61 3.54
CA VAL A 12 -6.85 26.24 3.50
C VAL A 12 -6.86 27.60 2.76
N ALA A 13 -7.99 28.14 2.39
CA ALA A 13 -8.05 29.40 1.65
C ALA A 13 -8.80 30.51 2.40
N ALA A 14 -8.33 30.91 3.59
CA ALA A 14 -8.76 32.16 4.20
C ALA A 14 -7.78 32.67 5.27
N ALA A 15 -6.57 33.05 4.87
CA ALA A 15 -5.74 34.05 5.59
C ALA A 15 -4.54 34.44 4.71
N ALA A 16 -4.72 35.44 3.82
CA ALA A 16 -3.60 36.19 3.28
C ALA A 16 -4.13 37.57 2.84
N GLY A 17 -3.90 38.55 3.70
CA GLY A 17 -3.93 39.96 3.32
C GLY A 17 -2.77 40.27 2.39
N SER A 18 -3.09 41.02 1.35
CA SER A 18 -2.27 41.87 0.49
C SER A 18 -0.77 41.89 0.70
N LEU A 19 0.01 41.30 -0.20
CA LEU A 19 1.31 41.81 -0.66
C LEU A 19 1.67 41.11 -1.99
N GLY A 20 1.87 41.92 -3.03
CA GLY A 20 2.72 41.65 -4.19
C GLY A 20 2.32 40.50 -5.11
N LEU A 21 1.66 40.79 -6.21
CA LEU A 21 1.55 39.97 -7.41
C LEU A 21 2.93 39.67 -7.98
N SER A 22 3.59 38.61 -7.50
CA SER A 22 4.53 37.83 -8.29
C SER A 22 3.74 36.64 -8.78
N ALA A 23 3.35 36.64 -10.05
CA ALA A 23 2.87 35.45 -10.75
C ALA A 23 4.04 34.46 -10.83
N LEU A 24 4.32 33.73 -9.74
CA LEU A 24 4.95 32.45 -9.83
C LEU A 24 3.94 31.58 -10.58
N ALA A 25 4.16 31.40 -11.87
CA ALA A 25 3.59 30.28 -12.59
C ALA A 25 3.91 29.05 -11.72
N GLN A 26 2.92 28.57 -10.99
CA GLN A 26 2.98 27.25 -10.37
C GLN A 26 3.20 26.32 -11.56
N GLN A 27 4.45 25.91 -11.78
CA GLN A 27 4.73 24.85 -12.74
C GLN A 27 3.89 23.69 -12.26
N LEU A 28 2.85 23.38 -13.02
CA LEU A 28 2.06 22.17 -12.78
C LEU A 28 3.07 21.02 -12.78
N LYS A 29 3.20 20.35 -11.66
CA LYS A 29 4.06 19.18 -11.57
C LYS A 29 3.60 18.16 -12.61
N PRO A 30 4.50 17.49 -13.31
CA PRO A 30 4.13 16.43 -14.24
C PRO A 30 3.29 15.37 -13.53
N GLN A 31 2.28 14.83 -14.21
CA GLN A 31 1.48 13.73 -13.66
C GLN A 31 2.38 12.57 -13.22
N GLY A 32 2.08 11.98 -12.06
CA GLY A 32 2.86 10.92 -11.47
C GLY A 32 4.27 11.35 -10.99
N GLU A 33 4.55 12.65 -10.83
CA GLU A 33 5.86 13.12 -10.34
C GLU A 33 6.20 12.54 -8.96
N ASN A 34 5.18 12.26 -8.16
CA ASN A 34 5.33 11.80 -6.78
C ASN A 34 5.32 10.25 -6.64
N ILE A 35 5.24 9.50 -7.76
CA ILE A 35 5.32 8.04 -7.70
C ILE A 35 6.73 7.64 -7.26
N SER A 36 6.83 6.93 -6.14
CA SER A 36 8.09 6.45 -5.58
C SER A 36 8.20 4.92 -5.71
N TYR A 37 9.44 4.40 -5.78
CA TYR A 37 9.69 2.97 -5.79
C TYR A 37 10.33 2.53 -4.48
N GLY A 38 9.83 1.43 -3.92
CA GLY A 38 10.26 0.90 -2.62
C GLY A 38 10.33 -0.62 -2.59
N LEU A 39 10.47 -1.15 -1.39
CA LEU A 39 10.56 -2.60 -1.12
C LEU A 39 9.52 -3.02 -0.08
N VAL A 40 8.85 -4.14 -0.31
CA VAL A 40 8.28 -4.98 0.77
C VAL A 40 9.38 -5.93 1.23
N THR A 41 9.62 -6.05 2.53
CA THR A 41 10.66 -6.97 3.05
C THR A 41 10.31 -8.45 2.85
N TYR A 42 9.29 -8.77 2.06
CA TYR A 42 8.91 -10.13 1.66
C TYR A 42 10.02 -10.78 0.82
N MET A 43 10.24 -12.07 0.97
CA MET A 43 11.22 -12.91 0.24
C MET A 43 12.62 -12.28 0.11
N TRP A 44 12.80 -11.22 -0.68
CA TRP A 44 14.12 -10.66 -0.93
C TRP A 44 14.71 -9.93 0.28
N GLY A 45 13.89 -9.23 1.05
CA GLY A 45 14.31 -8.53 2.27
C GLY A 45 14.06 -9.29 3.58
N ALA A 46 13.53 -10.52 3.53
CA ALA A 46 13.08 -11.25 4.71
C ALA A 46 14.20 -11.54 5.74
N GLU A 47 15.44 -11.71 5.24
CA GLU A 47 16.61 -12.02 6.07
C GLU A 47 17.41 -10.75 6.46
N TRP A 48 16.96 -9.56 6.07
CA TRP A 48 17.65 -8.31 6.35
C TRP A 48 17.20 -7.73 7.68
N ASP A 49 18.15 -7.48 8.57
CA ASP A 49 17.94 -6.64 9.76
C ASP A 49 17.86 -5.17 9.39
N ILE A 50 17.52 -4.28 10.32
CA ILE A 50 17.32 -2.85 10.06
C ILE A 50 18.56 -2.21 9.43
N PRO A 51 19.80 -2.37 9.96
CA PRO A 51 20.99 -1.81 9.33
C PRO A 51 21.22 -2.30 7.91
N THR A 52 20.94 -3.56 7.64
CA THR A 52 21.09 -4.16 6.29
C THR A 52 20.04 -3.60 5.33
N ILE A 53 18.78 -3.44 5.77
CA ILE A 53 17.71 -2.79 4.97
C ILE A 53 18.16 -1.38 4.57
N ILE A 54 18.54 -0.56 5.56
CA ILE A 54 18.95 0.82 5.34
C ILE A 54 20.13 0.89 4.36
N LYS A 55 21.19 0.13 4.62
CA LYS A 55 22.39 0.07 3.75
C LYS A 55 22.03 -0.28 2.31
N ASN A 56 21.26 -1.35 2.11
CA ASN A 56 20.95 -1.85 0.78
C ASN A 56 20.05 -0.88 0.01
N LEU A 57 19.00 -0.35 0.66
CA LEU A 57 18.07 0.57 0.01
C LEU A 57 18.73 1.91 -0.32
N THR A 58 19.49 2.49 0.62
CA THR A 58 20.25 3.74 0.38
C THR A 58 21.25 3.57 -0.76
N GLY A 59 21.97 2.44 -0.81
CA GLY A 59 22.92 2.12 -1.88
C GLY A 59 22.28 2.01 -3.26
N LEU A 60 20.99 1.73 -3.34
CA LEU A 60 20.21 1.65 -4.58
C LEU A 60 19.40 2.93 -4.87
N GLY A 61 19.45 3.95 -4.01
CA GLY A 61 18.61 5.13 -4.14
C GLY A 61 17.12 4.82 -3.99
N ILE A 62 16.75 3.81 -3.17
CA ILE A 62 15.38 3.45 -2.82
C ILE A 62 15.07 4.09 -1.46
N GLY A 63 14.02 4.92 -1.42
CA GLY A 63 13.70 5.75 -0.25
C GLY A 63 12.64 5.19 0.70
N GLY A 64 12.02 4.05 0.41
CA GLY A 64 10.92 3.54 1.23
C GLY A 64 10.84 2.03 1.37
N VAL A 65 10.30 1.58 2.50
CA VAL A 65 10.12 0.17 2.82
C VAL A 65 8.81 -0.11 3.55
N GLU A 66 8.09 -1.15 3.15
CA GLU A 66 7.05 -1.78 3.96
C GLU A 66 7.65 -2.94 4.74
N LEU A 67 7.54 -2.88 6.05
CA LEU A 67 8.08 -3.91 6.95
C LEU A 67 7.05 -5.05 7.08
N ARG A 68 7.37 -6.19 6.47
CA ARG A 68 6.54 -7.39 6.56
C ARG A 68 6.78 -8.09 7.90
N VAL A 69 5.71 -8.55 8.56
CA VAL A 69 5.81 -9.24 9.86
C VAL A 69 6.67 -10.52 9.81
N ASP A 70 7.19 -10.92 10.95
CA ASP A 70 7.95 -12.16 11.17
C ASP A 70 9.27 -12.28 10.38
N HIS A 71 9.88 -11.15 10.03
CA HIS A 71 11.16 -11.08 9.32
C HIS A 71 12.33 -10.69 10.25
N ALA A 72 13.56 -10.77 9.71
CA ALA A 72 14.80 -10.59 10.50
C ALA A 72 14.95 -9.21 11.16
N HIS A 73 14.25 -8.18 10.67
CA HIS A 73 14.20 -6.85 11.31
C HIS A 73 13.48 -6.85 12.67
N LYS A 74 12.68 -7.90 12.99
CA LYS A 74 12.01 -8.14 14.29
C LYS A 74 11.07 -7.01 14.76
N VAL A 75 10.63 -6.13 13.85
CA VAL A 75 9.65 -5.08 14.19
C VAL A 75 8.27 -5.73 14.35
N SER A 76 7.72 -5.66 15.56
CA SER A 76 6.45 -6.30 15.91
C SER A 76 5.74 -5.52 17.04
N PRO A 77 4.45 -5.77 17.29
CA PRO A 77 3.71 -5.15 18.40
C PRO A 77 4.31 -5.40 19.79
N ALA A 78 5.16 -6.44 19.94
CA ALA A 78 5.83 -6.76 21.21
C ALA A 78 6.94 -5.78 21.60
N LEU A 79 7.39 -4.91 20.68
CA LEU A 79 8.39 -3.89 20.99
C LEU A 79 7.89 -2.90 22.05
N SER A 80 8.77 -2.56 23.00
CA SER A 80 8.52 -1.49 23.98
C SER A 80 8.42 -0.12 23.28
N PRO A 81 7.83 0.90 23.93
CA PRO A 81 7.80 2.26 23.38
C PRO A 81 9.20 2.79 23.02
N GLU A 82 10.20 2.52 23.84
CA GLU A 82 11.59 2.94 23.63
C GLU A 82 12.24 2.24 22.43
N GLU A 83 11.92 0.95 22.22
CA GLU A 83 12.38 0.20 21.05
C GLU A 83 11.74 0.71 19.77
N ARG A 84 10.44 1.08 19.80
CA ARG A 84 9.74 1.70 18.64
C ARG A 84 10.36 3.02 18.25
N VAL A 85 10.72 3.85 19.22
CA VAL A 85 11.46 5.10 18.98
C VAL A 85 12.80 4.82 18.32
N LYS A 86 13.57 3.83 18.80
CA LYS A 86 14.86 3.44 18.19
C LYS A 86 14.68 2.97 16.74
N VAL A 87 13.66 2.18 16.44
CA VAL A 87 13.35 1.75 15.07
C VAL A 87 13.10 2.97 14.19
N ARG A 88 12.22 3.87 14.61
CA ARG A 88 11.90 5.10 13.87
C ARG A 88 13.15 5.94 13.60
N ASP A 89 13.95 6.17 14.64
CA ASP A 89 15.13 7.03 14.56
C ASP A 89 16.19 6.43 13.62
N GLN A 90 16.43 5.11 13.67
CA GLN A 90 17.34 4.43 12.74
C GLN A 90 16.93 4.62 11.27
N PHE A 91 15.65 4.43 10.93
CA PHE A 91 15.18 4.62 9.56
C PHE A 91 15.21 6.09 9.14
N THR A 92 14.88 7.03 10.05
CA THR A 92 14.93 8.47 9.80
C THR A 92 16.36 8.92 9.54
N GLU A 93 17.32 8.52 10.39
CA GLU A 93 18.75 8.81 10.21
C GLU A 93 19.31 8.19 8.93
N GLY A 94 18.83 7.01 8.56
CA GLY A 94 19.17 6.34 7.30
C GLY A 94 18.53 6.94 6.05
N GLY A 95 17.60 7.89 6.19
CA GLY A 95 16.89 8.52 5.07
C GLY A 95 15.90 7.58 4.35
N ILE A 96 15.39 6.56 5.06
CA ILE A 96 14.41 5.59 4.54
C ILE A 96 13.06 5.81 5.21
N GLU A 97 12.01 6.01 4.43
CA GLU A 97 10.63 6.08 4.93
C GLU A 97 10.12 4.66 5.28
N ILE A 98 9.62 4.47 6.50
CA ILE A 98 8.78 3.31 6.80
C ILE A 98 7.40 3.60 6.20
N VAL A 99 7.10 3.00 5.05
CA VAL A 99 5.83 3.24 4.35
C VAL A 99 4.65 2.65 5.12
N GLY A 100 4.88 1.58 5.86
CA GLY A 100 3.88 0.93 6.70
C GLY A 100 4.27 -0.47 7.11
N MET A 101 3.30 -1.17 7.72
CA MET A 101 3.43 -2.56 8.15
C MET A 101 2.65 -3.50 7.22
N GLY A 102 3.32 -4.51 6.67
CA GLY A 102 2.69 -5.59 5.93
C GLY A 102 2.28 -6.75 6.85
N THR A 103 1.00 -6.90 7.17
CA THR A 103 0.51 -7.90 8.13
C THR A 103 -0.11 -9.13 7.49
N ASN A 104 -0.39 -10.14 8.33
CA ASN A 104 -1.18 -11.32 7.99
C ASN A 104 -2.60 -11.26 8.57
N CYS A 105 -3.08 -10.09 9.02
CA CYS A 105 -4.44 -9.95 9.51
C CYS A 105 -5.45 -10.19 8.39
N MET A 106 -6.41 -11.08 8.63
CA MET A 106 -7.44 -11.52 7.68
C MET A 106 -8.82 -11.50 8.37
N PHE A 107 -9.87 -11.15 7.61
CA PHE A 107 -11.21 -10.95 8.17
C PHE A 107 -12.28 -11.83 7.51
N ASP A 108 -11.85 -12.84 6.77
CA ASP A 108 -12.70 -13.77 6.02
C ASP A 108 -13.21 -14.95 6.86
N ALA A 109 -12.65 -15.21 8.05
CA ALA A 109 -12.93 -16.42 8.83
C ALA A 109 -14.43 -16.63 9.08
N ILE A 110 -14.90 -17.89 8.94
CA ILE A 110 -16.29 -18.27 9.25
C ILE A 110 -16.58 -18.11 10.76
N ASP A 111 -15.59 -18.37 11.61
CA ASP A 111 -15.69 -18.17 13.05
C ASP A 111 -15.56 -16.68 13.41
N PRO A 112 -16.62 -16.03 13.95
CA PRO A 112 -16.57 -14.63 14.34
C PRO A 112 -15.50 -14.31 15.40
N ALA A 113 -15.13 -15.28 16.24
CA ALA A 113 -14.09 -15.10 17.24
C ALA A 113 -12.71 -14.87 16.58
N LYS A 114 -12.45 -15.56 15.47
CA LYS A 114 -11.22 -15.38 14.67
C LYS A 114 -11.19 -14.02 13.96
N VAL A 115 -12.32 -13.56 13.45
CA VAL A 115 -12.42 -12.21 12.87
C VAL A 115 -12.09 -11.17 13.93
N LYS A 116 -12.69 -11.26 15.12
CA LYS A 116 -12.42 -10.35 16.23
C LYS A 116 -10.95 -10.39 16.68
N GLU A 117 -10.36 -11.58 16.79
CA GLU A 117 -8.93 -11.75 17.12
C GLU A 117 -8.04 -11.00 16.13
N ASN A 118 -8.32 -11.12 14.83
CA ASN A 118 -7.56 -10.44 13.77
C ASN A 118 -7.79 -8.91 13.77
N ILE A 119 -8.99 -8.43 14.11
CA ILE A 119 -9.25 -7.00 14.28
C ILE A 119 -8.41 -6.44 15.43
N GLU A 120 -8.40 -7.09 16.60
CA GLU A 120 -7.60 -6.64 17.73
C GLU A 120 -6.09 -6.70 17.47
N LEU A 121 -5.62 -7.72 16.73
CA LEU A 121 -4.24 -7.79 16.28
C LEU A 121 -3.90 -6.64 15.30
N ALA A 122 -4.79 -6.35 14.35
CA ALA A 122 -4.61 -5.24 13.41
C ALA A 122 -4.54 -3.89 14.13
N LYS A 123 -5.34 -3.66 15.17
CA LYS A 123 -5.26 -2.45 16.03
C LYS A 123 -3.89 -2.30 16.69
N GLN A 124 -3.26 -3.40 17.11
CA GLN A 124 -1.89 -3.36 17.65
C GLN A 124 -0.87 -2.95 16.58
N PHE A 125 -1.02 -3.44 15.34
CA PHE A 125 -0.19 -3.04 14.20
C PHE A 125 -0.41 -1.58 13.78
N ILE A 126 -1.64 -1.07 13.86
CA ILE A 126 -1.95 0.35 13.61
C ILE A 126 -1.16 1.23 14.59
N LYS A 127 -1.21 0.89 15.87
CA LYS A 127 -0.43 1.61 16.89
C LYS A 127 1.07 1.49 16.66
N LEU A 128 1.58 0.28 16.35
CA LEU A 128 2.99 0.07 16.03
C LEU A 128 3.41 0.92 14.83
N SER A 129 2.66 0.88 13.72
CA SER A 129 2.96 1.64 12.51
C SER A 129 3.05 3.14 12.80
N HIS A 130 2.11 3.69 13.57
CA HIS A 130 2.16 5.08 14.03
C HIS A 130 3.43 5.37 14.85
N ASP A 131 3.73 4.54 15.87
CA ASP A 131 4.83 4.78 16.81
C ASP A 131 6.22 4.74 16.12
N ILE A 132 6.37 3.94 15.07
CA ILE A 132 7.61 3.84 14.27
C ILE A 132 7.66 4.82 13.09
N GLY A 133 6.65 5.67 12.90
CA GLY A 133 6.60 6.68 11.82
C GLY A 133 6.05 6.17 10.49
N GLY A 134 5.39 5.01 10.48
CA GLY A 134 4.70 4.48 9.29
C GLY A 134 3.38 5.22 9.01
N SER A 135 2.85 5.03 7.80
CA SER A 135 1.63 5.71 7.34
C SER A 135 0.40 4.80 7.23
N GLY A 136 0.53 3.51 7.51
CA GLY A 136 -0.59 2.59 7.42
C GLY A 136 -0.24 1.13 7.63
N VAL A 137 -1.27 0.30 7.55
CA VAL A 137 -1.19 -1.15 7.75
C VAL A 137 -1.86 -1.87 6.59
N LYS A 138 -1.11 -2.74 5.92
CA LYS A 138 -1.64 -3.64 4.91
C LYS A 138 -2.22 -4.89 5.57
N VAL A 139 -3.44 -5.25 5.17
CA VAL A 139 -4.21 -6.41 5.61
C VAL A 139 -4.70 -7.23 4.41
N LYS A 140 -5.15 -8.46 4.65
CA LYS A 140 -5.54 -9.39 3.59
C LYS A 140 -7.02 -9.75 3.63
N PRO A 141 -7.67 -9.99 2.49
CA PRO A 141 -9.03 -10.54 2.45
C PRO A 141 -9.05 -12.07 2.56
N ASP A 142 -8.17 -12.75 1.92
CA ASP A 142 -7.79 -14.16 1.75
C ASP A 142 -8.84 -15.08 1.11
N LYS A 143 -9.83 -15.64 1.82
CA LYS A 143 -10.75 -16.68 1.29
C LYS A 143 -12.18 -16.17 1.12
N LEU A 144 -12.96 -16.86 0.29
CA LEU A 144 -14.39 -16.57 0.08
C LEU A 144 -15.32 -17.57 0.77
N HIS A 145 -14.82 -18.77 1.12
CA HIS A 145 -15.56 -19.84 1.82
C HIS A 145 -16.81 -20.37 1.10
N GLU A 146 -16.91 -20.19 -0.21
CA GLU A 146 -18.05 -20.70 -0.99
C GLU A 146 -18.15 -22.24 -0.95
N LYS A 147 -16.99 -22.93 -0.87
CA LYS A 147 -16.92 -24.39 -0.73
C LYS A 147 -17.45 -24.88 0.60
N GLU A 148 -17.39 -24.07 1.61
CA GLU A 148 -17.93 -24.29 2.97
C GLU A 148 -19.39 -23.85 3.09
N GLY A 149 -20.01 -23.44 1.97
CA GLY A 149 -21.43 -23.04 1.92
C GLY A 149 -21.72 -21.61 2.36
N VAL A 150 -20.70 -20.77 2.50
CA VAL A 150 -20.88 -19.33 2.79
C VAL A 150 -21.04 -18.57 1.48
N PRO A 151 -22.15 -17.83 1.27
CA PRO A 151 -22.29 -16.97 0.09
C PRO A 151 -21.15 -15.94 0.01
N LYS A 152 -20.56 -15.77 -1.16
CA LYS A 152 -19.45 -14.82 -1.41
C LYS A 152 -19.77 -13.42 -0.87
N GLU A 153 -20.97 -12.93 -1.13
CA GLU A 153 -21.40 -11.59 -0.73
C GLU A 153 -21.34 -11.40 0.79
N LYS A 154 -21.63 -12.45 1.59
CA LYS A 154 -21.51 -12.39 3.05
C LYS A 154 -20.07 -12.26 3.50
N THR A 155 -19.15 -12.96 2.87
CA THR A 155 -17.71 -12.84 3.18
C THR A 155 -17.20 -11.45 2.81
N LEU A 156 -17.56 -10.92 1.63
CA LEU A 156 -17.17 -9.58 1.22
C LEU A 156 -17.73 -8.50 2.16
N GLU A 157 -19.00 -8.63 2.57
CA GLU A 157 -19.63 -7.74 3.54
C GLU A 157 -18.92 -7.79 4.91
N GLN A 158 -18.58 -8.99 5.39
CA GLN A 158 -17.84 -9.17 6.66
C GLN A 158 -16.48 -8.49 6.61
N ILE A 159 -15.72 -8.69 5.54
CA ILE A 159 -14.42 -8.04 5.33
C ILE A 159 -14.61 -6.52 5.34
N GLY A 160 -15.57 -5.98 4.58
CA GLY A 160 -15.83 -4.55 4.52
C GLY A 160 -16.18 -3.94 5.88
N LYS A 161 -17.01 -4.62 6.68
CA LYS A 161 -17.36 -4.18 8.05
C LYS A 161 -16.15 -4.18 8.99
N ALA A 162 -15.29 -5.20 8.91
CA ALA A 162 -14.05 -5.24 9.69
C ALA A 162 -13.10 -4.11 9.32
N LEU A 163 -13.00 -3.78 8.02
CA LEU A 163 -12.21 -2.65 7.53
C LEU A 163 -12.79 -1.31 7.98
N ALA A 164 -14.12 -1.14 8.03
CA ALA A 164 -14.77 0.06 8.57
C ALA A 164 -14.39 0.27 10.04
N GLU A 165 -14.49 -0.78 10.88
CA GLU A 165 -14.09 -0.72 12.29
C GLU A 165 -12.61 -0.34 12.45
N LEU A 166 -11.74 -0.93 11.65
CA LEU A 166 -10.32 -0.61 11.67
C LEU A 166 -10.04 0.80 11.15
N GLY A 167 -10.77 1.27 10.14
CA GLY A 167 -10.69 2.62 9.62
C GLY A 167 -11.01 3.66 10.69
N ASP A 168 -12.13 3.48 11.40
CA ASP A 168 -12.52 4.34 12.52
C ASP A 168 -11.45 4.39 13.62
N TYR A 169 -10.89 3.23 13.99
CA TYR A 169 -9.80 3.18 14.96
C TYR A 169 -8.53 3.87 14.47
N ALA A 170 -8.17 3.68 13.20
CA ALA A 170 -6.95 4.18 12.60
C ALA A 170 -6.92 5.71 12.42
N ILE A 171 -8.07 6.37 12.33
CA ILE A 171 -8.17 7.84 12.25
C ILE A 171 -7.43 8.50 13.43
N GLY A 172 -7.58 7.97 14.64
CA GLY A 172 -6.94 8.49 15.85
C GLY A 172 -5.39 8.44 15.81
N PHE A 173 -4.84 7.66 14.90
CA PHE A 173 -3.41 7.49 14.67
C PHE A 173 -2.92 8.07 13.33
N GLY A 174 -3.79 8.67 12.54
CA GLY A 174 -3.44 9.16 11.20
C GLY A 174 -2.99 8.06 10.23
N GLN A 175 -3.53 6.83 10.38
CA GLN A 175 -3.10 5.66 9.61
C GLN A 175 -4.13 5.27 8.55
N GLU A 176 -3.65 4.77 7.40
CA GLU A 176 -4.46 4.06 6.41
C GLU A 176 -4.57 2.57 6.73
N ILE A 177 -5.73 1.99 6.47
CA ILE A 177 -5.91 0.53 6.35
C ILE A 177 -5.90 0.18 4.87
N ARG A 178 -4.99 -0.70 4.46
CA ARG A 178 -4.75 -1.04 3.05
C ARG A 178 -5.12 -2.48 2.79
N LEU A 179 -6.26 -2.69 2.12
CA LEU A 179 -6.69 -4.02 1.70
C LEU A 179 -5.86 -4.47 0.51
N GLU A 180 -5.03 -5.47 0.68
CA GLU A 180 -4.28 -6.09 -0.41
C GLU A 180 -5.20 -6.89 -1.33
N VAL A 181 -5.07 -6.73 -2.63
CA VAL A 181 -5.73 -7.59 -3.63
C VAL A 181 -5.06 -8.95 -3.61
N HIS A 182 -5.58 -9.90 -2.83
CA HIS A 182 -4.91 -11.14 -2.47
C HIS A 182 -5.86 -12.35 -2.32
N GLY A 183 -5.30 -13.55 -2.41
CA GLY A 183 -5.99 -14.82 -2.15
C GLY A 183 -7.08 -15.11 -3.18
N GLN A 184 -8.30 -15.36 -2.72
CA GLN A 184 -9.47 -15.56 -3.57
C GLN A 184 -10.22 -14.25 -3.89
N VAL A 185 -9.87 -13.14 -3.24
CA VAL A 185 -10.47 -11.81 -3.48
C VAL A 185 -9.55 -10.99 -4.38
N THR A 186 -9.29 -11.51 -5.58
CA THR A 186 -8.47 -10.85 -6.62
C THR A 186 -9.32 -10.24 -7.73
N ASN A 187 -10.61 -10.54 -7.80
CA ASN A 187 -11.52 -9.88 -8.72
C ASN A 187 -11.77 -8.43 -8.27
N LEU A 188 -11.44 -7.45 -9.11
CA LEU A 188 -11.48 -6.03 -8.73
C LEU A 188 -12.91 -5.51 -8.50
N ALA A 189 -13.94 -6.14 -9.10
CA ALA A 189 -15.33 -5.81 -8.80
C ALA A 189 -15.72 -6.27 -7.39
N ASP A 190 -15.19 -7.39 -6.91
CA ASP A 190 -15.40 -7.84 -5.53
C ASP A 190 -14.62 -6.97 -4.53
N VAL A 191 -13.37 -6.61 -4.84
CA VAL A 191 -12.59 -5.64 -4.05
C VAL A 191 -13.35 -4.30 -3.94
N ARG A 192 -13.91 -3.80 -5.04
CA ARG A 192 -14.73 -2.58 -5.03
C ARG A 192 -15.94 -2.70 -4.10
N LYS A 193 -16.65 -3.84 -4.10
CA LYS A 193 -17.77 -4.09 -3.16
C LYS A 193 -17.32 -4.01 -1.70
N VAL A 194 -16.16 -4.59 -1.37
CA VAL A 194 -15.59 -4.49 -0.02
C VAL A 194 -15.34 -3.03 0.36
N MET A 195 -14.78 -2.23 -0.55
CA MET A 195 -14.51 -0.81 -0.31
C MET A 195 -15.81 0.01 -0.16
N GLU A 196 -16.84 -0.32 -0.93
CA GLU A 196 -18.18 0.30 -0.82
C GLU A 196 -18.85 -0.01 0.52
N VAL A 197 -18.64 -1.22 1.08
CA VAL A 197 -19.11 -1.59 2.43
C VAL A 197 -18.31 -0.90 3.52
N ALA A 198 -16.99 -0.78 3.37
CA ALA A 198 -16.14 -0.10 4.34
C ALA A 198 -16.46 1.40 4.45
N ASP A 199 -16.80 2.05 3.35
CA ASP A 199 -17.23 3.47 3.22
C ASP A 199 -16.41 4.46 4.08
N ALA A 200 -15.08 4.29 4.13
CA ALA A 200 -14.19 5.09 4.96
C ALA A 200 -13.02 5.66 4.12
N ASP A 201 -12.72 6.95 4.29
CA ASP A 201 -11.73 7.66 3.48
C ASP A 201 -10.29 7.18 3.73
N ASN A 202 -9.99 6.61 4.89
CA ASN A 202 -8.69 6.04 5.25
C ASN A 202 -8.61 4.52 5.11
N VAL A 203 -9.66 3.88 4.57
CA VAL A 203 -9.61 2.49 4.10
C VAL A 203 -9.34 2.51 2.61
N ARG A 204 -8.26 1.87 2.19
CA ARG A 204 -7.72 1.98 0.84
C ARG A 204 -7.37 0.61 0.26
N VAL A 205 -7.20 0.56 -1.05
CA VAL A 205 -6.74 -0.63 -1.77
C VAL A 205 -5.22 -0.60 -1.90
N CYS A 206 -4.55 -1.67 -1.47
CA CYS A 206 -3.19 -1.99 -1.89
C CYS A 206 -3.30 -2.86 -3.14
N TRP A 207 -3.11 -2.26 -4.32
CA TRP A 207 -3.01 -3.02 -5.56
C TRP A 207 -1.90 -4.05 -5.44
N ASN A 208 -2.15 -5.26 -5.92
CA ASN A 208 -1.11 -6.27 -6.06
C ASN A 208 -1.23 -6.86 -7.46
N SER A 209 -0.12 -6.93 -8.21
CA SER A 209 -0.13 -7.42 -9.59
C SER A 209 -0.47 -8.91 -9.65
N ASN A 210 -1.72 -9.22 -10.01
CA ASN A 210 -2.26 -10.57 -10.07
C ASN A 210 -2.66 -10.94 -11.51
N PRO A 211 -2.64 -12.23 -11.89
CA PRO A 211 -3.17 -12.66 -13.19
C PRO A 211 -4.63 -12.25 -13.41
N ALA A 212 -5.44 -12.23 -12.34
CA ALA A 212 -6.84 -11.81 -12.40
C ALA A 212 -7.05 -10.36 -12.86
N ASP A 213 -6.03 -9.50 -12.73
CA ASP A 213 -6.08 -8.12 -13.23
C ASP A 213 -6.25 -8.06 -14.75
N LEU A 214 -5.87 -9.12 -15.45
CA LEU A 214 -5.87 -9.24 -16.91
C LEU A 214 -7.11 -9.94 -17.44
N GLU A 215 -7.95 -10.49 -16.56
CA GLU A 215 -9.16 -11.22 -16.94
C GLU A 215 -10.30 -10.29 -17.36
N GLY A 216 -11.32 -10.87 -18.01
CA GLY A 216 -12.52 -10.15 -18.44
C GLY A 216 -12.21 -9.04 -19.46
N GLU A 217 -12.44 -7.78 -19.09
CA GLU A 217 -12.20 -6.63 -19.97
C GLU A 217 -10.74 -6.10 -19.92
N GLY A 218 -9.85 -6.77 -19.16
CA GLY A 218 -8.43 -6.48 -19.12
C GLY A 218 -8.02 -5.43 -18.08
N LEU A 219 -6.69 -5.18 -18.02
CA LEU A 219 -6.05 -4.40 -16.97
C LEU A 219 -6.65 -2.99 -16.82
N GLU A 220 -6.85 -2.27 -17.92
CA GLU A 220 -7.30 -0.89 -17.88
C GLU A 220 -8.69 -0.76 -17.25
N LYS A 221 -9.61 -1.67 -17.61
CA LYS A 221 -10.96 -1.68 -17.06
C LYS A 221 -10.99 -2.13 -15.61
N ASN A 222 -10.22 -3.15 -15.27
CA ASN A 222 -10.10 -3.64 -13.91
C ASN A 222 -9.45 -2.58 -12.99
N PHE A 223 -8.42 -1.90 -13.46
CA PHE A 223 -7.81 -0.78 -12.73
C PHE A 223 -8.83 0.35 -12.47
N ALA A 224 -9.63 0.70 -13.48
CA ALA A 224 -10.64 1.76 -13.35
C ALA A 224 -11.69 1.48 -12.26
N LEU A 225 -11.94 0.21 -11.91
CA LEU A 225 -12.89 -0.15 -10.84
C LEU A 225 -12.42 0.32 -9.45
N VAL A 226 -11.08 0.37 -9.23
CA VAL A 226 -10.51 0.61 -7.89
C VAL A 226 -9.55 1.80 -7.82
N LYS A 227 -9.23 2.46 -8.94
CA LYS A 227 -8.26 3.57 -8.98
C LYS A 227 -8.51 4.69 -7.97
N ASP A 228 -9.78 5.01 -7.70
CA ASP A 228 -10.17 6.06 -6.75
C ASP A 228 -10.03 5.61 -5.29
N TYR A 229 -9.84 4.32 -5.05
CA TYR A 229 -9.62 3.71 -3.76
C TYR A 229 -8.15 3.41 -3.47
N LEU A 230 -7.22 3.61 -4.41
CA LEU A 230 -5.81 3.30 -4.20
C LEU A 230 -5.26 4.03 -2.96
N GLY A 231 -4.56 3.28 -2.12
CA GLY A 231 -3.84 3.80 -0.96
C GLY A 231 -2.40 4.18 -1.28
N ARG A 232 -1.63 4.53 -0.26
CA ARG A 232 -0.24 4.95 -0.43
C ARG A 232 0.71 3.83 -0.86
N THR A 233 0.29 2.57 -0.88
CA THR A 233 1.13 1.45 -1.35
C THR A 233 0.43 0.61 -2.41
N THR A 234 1.20 0.21 -3.40
CA THR A 234 0.88 -0.85 -4.37
C THR A 234 2.03 -1.85 -4.40
N HIS A 235 1.72 -3.13 -4.59
CA HIS A 235 2.72 -4.18 -4.69
C HIS A 235 2.89 -4.62 -6.14
N VAL A 236 4.12 -4.78 -6.56
CA VAL A 236 4.47 -5.32 -7.88
C VAL A 236 5.43 -6.49 -7.73
N ARG A 237 5.20 -7.52 -8.52
CA ARG A 237 6.12 -8.63 -8.66
C ARG A 237 7.34 -8.21 -9.48
N LYS A 238 8.14 -9.16 -9.89
CA LYS A 238 9.28 -8.95 -10.77
C LYS A 238 8.83 -8.33 -12.10
N LEU A 239 9.32 -7.14 -12.40
CA LEU A 239 8.83 -6.29 -13.50
C LEU A 239 9.20 -6.80 -14.90
N ASP A 240 10.12 -7.74 -15.02
CA ASP A 240 10.50 -8.43 -16.24
C ASP A 240 9.73 -9.72 -16.49
N ASP A 241 8.68 -10.02 -15.69
CA ASP A 241 7.76 -11.11 -16.00
C ASP A 241 6.93 -10.76 -17.26
N PRO A 242 7.10 -11.48 -18.38
CA PRO A 242 6.41 -11.18 -19.63
C PRO A 242 4.90 -11.44 -19.57
N LYS A 243 4.42 -12.09 -18.51
CA LYS A 243 3.00 -12.43 -18.32
C LYS A 243 2.18 -11.27 -17.79
N TYR A 244 2.84 -10.20 -17.30
CA TYR A 244 2.13 -9.04 -16.77
C TYR A 244 2.62 -7.74 -17.41
N PRO A 245 1.71 -6.88 -17.92
CA PRO A 245 2.06 -5.66 -18.67
C PRO A 245 2.41 -4.50 -17.72
N PHE A 246 3.52 -4.58 -16.98
CA PHE A 246 3.93 -3.58 -16.00
C PHE A 246 4.12 -2.16 -16.58
N ALA A 247 4.54 -2.04 -17.84
CA ALA A 247 4.62 -0.74 -18.50
C ALA A 247 3.22 -0.08 -18.67
N THR A 248 2.17 -0.89 -18.91
CA THR A 248 0.78 -0.41 -18.94
C THR A 248 0.32 -0.01 -17.53
N LEU A 249 0.63 -0.82 -16.50
CA LEU A 249 0.31 -0.46 -15.11
C LEU A 249 0.98 0.86 -14.70
N ALA A 250 2.27 1.05 -15.04
CA ALA A 250 2.97 2.31 -14.77
C ALA A 250 2.30 3.51 -15.45
N LYS A 251 1.85 3.34 -16.71
CA LYS A 251 1.08 4.36 -17.43
C LYS A 251 -0.24 4.69 -16.72
N LEU A 252 -1.01 3.69 -16.30
CA LEU A 252 -2.27 3.89 -15.59
C LEU A 252 -2.08 4.62 -14.25
N LEU A 253 -1.02 4.30 -13.50
CA LEU A 253 -0.68 5.00 -12.27
C LEU A 253 -0.27 6.46 -12.52
N VAL A 254 0.49 6.74 -13.58
CA VAL A 254 0.85 8.11 -13.99
C VAL A 254 -0.41 8.90 -14.40
N GLU A 255 -1.28 8.32 -15.22
CA GLU A 255 -2.53 8.94 -15.68
C GLU A 255 -3.52 9.20 -14.52
N ALA A 256 -3.49 8.36 -13.48
CA ALA A 256 -4.28 8.53 -12.26
C ALA A 256 -3.67 9.55 -11.28
N ASP A 257 -2.52 10.15 -11.62
CA ASP A 257 -1.74 11.04 -10.73
C ASP A 257 -1.47 10.41 -9.35
N TYR A 258 -1.11 9.11 -9.38
CA TYR A 258 -0.81 8.36 -8.16
C TYR A 258 0.40 8.97 -7.45
N ASP A 259 0.29 9.22 -6.15
CA ASP A 259 1.29 9.89 -5.32
C ASP A 259 1.89 8.98 -4.23
N GLY A 260 1.77 7.67 -4.42
CA GLY A 260 2.19 6.65 -3.46
C GLY A 260 3.47 5.90 -3.84
N TRP A 261 3.66 4.79 -3.15
CA TRP A 261 4.78 3.88 -3.29
C TRP A 261 4.41 2.65 -4.11
N VAL A 262 5.19 2.36 -5.13
CA VAL A 262 5.15 1.08 -5.83
C VAL A 262 6.26 0.20 -5.24
N LEU A 263 5.86 -0.84 -4.53
CA LEU A 263 6.76 -1.65 -3.73
C LEU A 263 7.06 -2.97 -4.43
N CYS A 264 8.35 -3.28 -4.57
CA CYS A 264 8.80 -4.59 -5.05
C CYS A 264 8.46 -5.67 -4.04
N GLU A 265 7.60 -6.61 -4.44
CA GLU A 265 7.24 -7.83 -3.69
C GLU A 265 7.66 -9.09 -4.49
N ALA A 266 8.88 -9.11 -5.00
CA ALA A 266 9.36 -10.25 -5.77
C ALA A 266 9.65 -11.46 -4.87
N ALA A 267 9.22 -12.65 -5.34
CA ALA A 267 9.39 -13.92 -4.64
C ALA A 267 10.37 -14.87 -5.35
N ASP A 268 10.86 -14.50 -6.52
CA ASP A 268 11.76 -15.32 -7.34
C ASP A 268 13.08 -15.58 -6.62
N LYS A 269 13.60 -16.78 -6.83
CA LYS A 269 14.96 -17.12 -6.37
C LYS A 269 15.98 -16.41 -7.27
N VAL A 270 16.79 -15.55 -6.65
CA VAL A 270 17.88 -14.83 -7.30
C VAL A 270 19.17 -15.04 -6.50
N GLU A 271 20.30 -15.04 -7.16
CA GLU A 271 21.61 -15.20 -6.52
C GLU A 271 21.97 -13.96 -5.68
N ASP A 272 21.79 -12.77 -6.27
CA ASP A 272 22.06 -11.49 -5.62
C ASP A 272 20.79 -10.65 -5.56
N LYS A 273 20.17 -10.63 -4.38
CA LYS A 273 18.91 -9.91 -4.14
C LYS A 273 19.06 -8.39 -4.25
N VAL A 274 20.22 -7.84 -3.89
CA VAL A 274 20.49 -6.40 -3.94
C VAL A 274 20.63 -5.95 -5.39
N LYS A 275 21.42 -6.67 -6.17
CA LYS A 275 21.57 -6.42 -7.60
C LYS A 275 20.23 -6.53 -8.33
N ALA A 276 19.48 -7.61 -8.08
CA ALA A 276 18.17 -7.83 -8.68
C ALA A 276 17.19 -6.68 -8.34
N LEU A 277 17.16 -6.22 -7.08
CA LEU A 277 16.32 -5.08 -6.67
C LEU A 277 16.71 -3.79 -7.39
N GLY A 278 18.01 -3.53 -7.58
CA GLY A 278 18.50 -2.39 -8.36
C GLY A 278 18.07 -2.45 -9.83
N GLU A 279 18.09 -3.64 -10.45
CA GLU A 279 17.59 -3.86 -11.81
C GLU A 279 16.09 -3.59 -11.92
N GLN A 280 15.30 -4.04 -10.94
CA GLN A 280 13.86 -3.75 -10.88
C GLN A 280 13.59 -2.25 -10.74
N LYS A 281 14.33 -1.56 -9.87
CA LYS A 281 14.22 -0.09 -9.75
C LYS A 281 14.50 0.62 -11.07
N ALA A 282 15.59 0.29 -11.73
CA ALA A 282 15.96 0.90 -13.02
C ALA A 282 14.88 0.67 -14.09
N MET A 283 14.27 -0.53 -14.09
CA MET A 283 13.16 -0.86 -15.00
C MET A 283 11.91 -0.04 -14.67
N TRP A 284 11.55 0.10 -13.39
CA TRP A 284 10.43 0.93 -12.96
C TRP A 284 10.63 2.39 -13.37
N ASP A 285 11.80 2.97 -13.10
CA ASP A 285 12.14 4.34 -13.47
C ASP A 285 11.98 4.57 -14.98
N LYS A 286 12.37 3.58 -15.80
CA LYS A 286 12.17 3.61 -17.24
C LYS A 286 10.69 3.63 -17.62
N PHE A 287 9.86 2.75 -17.05
CA PHE A 287 8.44 2.70 -17.36
C PHE A 287 7.72 4.00 -17.00
N VAL A 288 8.00 4.58 -15.83
CA VAL A 288 7.44 5.87 -15.43
C VAL A 288 7.90 7.00 -16.35
N LYS A 289 9.18 7.04 -16.74
CA LYS A 289 9.71 8.02 -17.68
C LYS A 289 9.02 7.93 -19.04
N GLU A 290 8.82 6.73 -19.56
CA GLU A 290 8.14 6.50 -20.84
C GLU A 290 6.65 6.85 -20.77
N ALA A 291 5.99 6.59 -19.63
CA ALA A 291 4.59 6.96 -19.39
C ALA A 291 4.38 8.48 -19.38
N ARG A 292 5.32 9.23 -18.78
CA ARG A 292 5.28 10.70 -18.73
C ARG A 292 5.58 11.40 -20.05
N ALA A 293 6.25 10.71 -20.98
CA ALA A 293 6.64 11.27 -22.27
C ALA A 293 5.51 11.28 -23.31
N LYS A 294 4.39 10.65 -23.02
CA LYS A 294 3.19 10.53 -23.87
C LYS A 294 2.10 11.50 -23.44
#